data_db56174f3785e56bbc3bef807abcf554
#
_entry.id   db56174f3785e56bbc3bef807abcf554
#
_cell.length_a   1.000
_cell.length_b   1.000
_cell.length_c   1.000
_cell.angle_alpha   90.00
_cell.angle_beta   90.00
_cell.angle_gamma   90.00
#
_symmetry.space_group_name_H-M   'P 1'
#
loop_
_entity.id
_entity.type
_entity.pdbx_description
1 polymer ?
#
loop_
_entity_poly.entity_id
_entity_poly.type
_entity_poly.pdbx_seq_one_letter_code
_entity_poly.pdbx_strand_id
1 'polypeptide(L)'
;LAPSGRRLIIVSASKSGPEVALALTKLGPAETHHVAAWINTVGALQGTPLIDDRVLPEVEFIVGKVNPAGVASMTTTQSRQRFESFRIPKHVFVVNYFGIPTVGSISFLAAKGFYPLRKYGPNDGIVLLPDMIFPDGVTLAQVGSDHLRLNDHMDIAGVALAVTVINWLESQP
;
A
#
# COMPACT_ATOMS: atom_id res chain seq x y z
N LEU A 1 -18.77 13.69 -1.15
CA LEU A 1 -19.91 12.79 -1.35
C LEU A 1 -20.02 12.47 -2.84
N ALA A 2 -20.00 11.18 -3.20
CA ALA A 2 -20.20 10.77 -4.58
C ALA A 2 -21.63 11.17 -5.03
N PRO A 3 -21.79 11.68 -6.27
CA PRO A 3 -23.13 11.88 -6.82
C PRO A 3 -23.90 10.56 -6.79
N SER A 4 -25.23 10.64 -6.53
CA SER A 4 -26.08 9.44 -6.44
C SER A 4 -25.91 8.52 -7.66
N GLY A 5 -25.63 7.26 -7.42
CA GLY A 5 -25.44 6.22 -8.45
C GLY A 5 -24.01 6.03 -8.98
N ARG A 6 -23.01 6.84 -8.56
CA ARG A 6 -21.61 6.62 -8.93
C ARG A 6 -20.88 5.74 -7.92
N ARG A 7 -20.13 4.79 -8.43
CA ARG A 7 -19.22 3.95 -7.62
C ARG A 7 -17.81 4.56 -7.60
N LEU A 8 -17.13 4.45 -6.48
CA LEU A 8 -15.77 4.96 -6.29
C LEU A 8 -14.75 3.82 -6.32
N ILE A 9 -13.60 4.10 -6.94
CA ILE A 9 -12.38 3.31 -6.77
C ILE A 9 -11.39 4.16 -5.99
N ILE A 10 -10.96 3.67 -4.84
CA ILE A 10 -9.95 4.34 -4.02
C ILE A 10 -8.58 3.78 -4.42
N VAL A 11 -7.63 4.67 -4.70
CA VAL A 11 -6.22 4.30 -4.91
C VAL A 11 -5.40 4.88 -3.78
N SER A 12 -4.62 4.05 -3.12
CA SER A 12 -3.71 4.47 -2.05
C SER A 12 -2.29 4.01 -2.33
N ALA A 13 -1.30 4.74 -1.85
CA ALA A 13 0.10 4.36 -2.03
C ALA A 13 0.88 4.43 -0.70
N SER A 14 1.77 3.46 -0.48
CA SER A 14 2.70 3.46 0.66
C SER A 14 1.97 3.65 2.00
N LYS A 15 2.34 4.69 2.76
CA LYS A 15 1.72 5.02 4.06
C LYS A 15 0.21 5.21 4.03
N SER A 16 -0.37 5.67 2.91
CA SER A 16 -1.84 5.83 2.83
C SER A 16 -2.61 4.50 2.74
N GLY A 17 -1.95 3.39 2.45
CA GLY A 17 -2.57 2.06 2.45
C GLY A 17 -3.24 1.71 3.79
N PRO A 18 -2.50 1.67 4.91
CA PRO A 18 -3.09 1.40 6.21
C PRO A 18 -4.09 2.47 6.68
N GLU A 19 -3.98 3.71 6.22
CA GLU A 19 -4.93 4.78 6.53
C GLU A 19 -6.28 4.53 5.85
N VAL A 20 -6.28 4.13 4.57
CA VAL A 20 -7.50 3.73 3.84
C VAL A 20 -8.11 2.47 4.46
N ALA A 21 -7.30 1.45 4.77
CA ALA A 21 -7.78 0.24 5.43
C ALA A 21 -8.49 0.55 6.76
N LEU A 22 -7.90 1.43 7.57
CA LEU A 22 -8.50 1.89 8.82
C LEU A 22 -9.81 2.65 8.60
N ALA A 23 -9.85 3.53 7.60
CA ALA A 23 -11.05 4.30 7.27
C ALA A 23 -12.20 3.37 6.82
N LEU A 24 -11.93 2.44 5.90
CA LEU A 24 -12.93 1.46 5.44
C LEU A 24 -13.44 0.57 6.59
N THR A 25 -12.53 0.18 7.50
CA THR A 25 -12.90 -0.61 8.68
C THR A 25 -13.82 0.16 9.61
N LYS A 26 -13.50 1.44 9.88
CA LYS A 26 -14.27 2.28 10.83
C LYS A 26 -15.62 2.71 10.31
N LEU A 27 -15.69 3.03 9.00
CA LEU A 27 -16.93 3.45 8.38
C LEU A 27 -17.91 2.28 8.21
N GLY A 28 -17.41 1.08 7.90
CA GLY A 28 -18.24 -0.08 7.72
C GLY A 28 -19.05 -0.09 6.41
N PRO A 29 -19.92 -1.13 6.24
CA PRO A 29 -20.62 -1.34 4.97
C PRO A 29 -21.63 -0.23 4.59
N ALA A 30 -22.30 0.35 5.58
CA ALA A 30 -23.35 1.34 5.33
C ALA A 30 -22.81 2.63 4.72
N GLU A 31 -21.69 3.13 5.25
CA GLU A 31 -21.07 4.37 4.78
C GLU A 31 -20.20 4.16 3.53
N THR A 32 -19.74 2.93 3.30
CA THR A 32 -18.83 2.58 2.18
C THR A 32 -19.55 1.93 1.00
N HIS A 33 -20.88 1.81 1.01
CA HIS A 33 -21.68 1.13 -0.03
C HIS A 33 -21.38 1.63 -1.47
N HIS A 34 -20.93 2.87 -1.61
CA HIS A 34 -20.55 3.47 -2.88
C HIS A 34 -19.08 3.19 -3.29
N VAL A 35 -18.28 2.59 -2.41
CA VAL A 35 -16.90 2.20 -2.73
C VAL A 35 -16.91 0.82 -3.40
N ALA A 36 -16.56 0.78 -4.68
CA ALA A 36 -16.53 -0.47 -5.44
C ALA A 36 -15.22 -1.25 -5.25
N ALA A 37 -14.10 -0.53 -5.18
CA ALA A 37 -12.79 -1.15 -5.06
C ALA A 37 -11.80 -0.27 -4.31
N TRP A 38 -10.78 -0.92 -3.76
CA TRP A 38 -9.60 -0.29 -3.20
C TRP A 38 -8.34 -0.91 -3.84
N ILE A 39 -7.56 -0.07 -4.54
CA ILE A 39 -6.26 -0.42 -5.09
C ILE A 39 -5.19 0.03 -4.09
N ASN A 40 -4.61 -0.93 -3.40
CA ASN A 40 -3.55 -0.74 -2.43
C ASN A 40 -2.18 -0.86 -3.13
N THR A 41 -1.57 0.27 -3.47
CA THR A 41 -0.28 0.31 -4.15
C THR A 41 0.86 0.44 -3.15
N VAL A 42 1.77 -0.53 -3.13
CA VAL A 42 2.94 -0.59 -2.21
C VAL A 42 2.62 -0.23 -0.76
N GLY A 43 1.39 -0.55 -0.31
CA GLY A 43 0.88 -0.11 0.99
C GLY A 43 1.62 -0.75 2.14
N ALA A 44 2.17 0.05 3.06
CA ALA A 44 2.87 -0.41 4.25
C ALA A 44 1.87 -0.87 5.34
N LEU A 45 1.05 -1.89 5.04
CA LEU A 45 -0.06 -2.31 5.88
C LEU A 45 0.40 -2.77 7.26
N GLN A 46 1.53 -3.45 7.32
CA GLN A 46 2.13 -3.97 8.55
C GLN A 46 3.40 -3.21 8.97
N GLY A 47 3.59 -1.99 8.43
CA GLY A 47 4.74 -1.14 8.74
C GLY A 47 6.01 -1.55 8.00
N THR A 48 7.15 -1.09 8.52
CA THR A 48 8.45 -1.42 7.95
C THR A 48 9.54 -1.49 9.01
N PRO A 49 10.40 -2.53 8.99
CA PRO A 49 11.56 -2.62 9.88
C PRO A 49 12.56 -1.47 9.72
N LEU A 50 12.52 -0.70 8.62
CA LEU A 50 13.39 0.46 8.46
C LEU A 50 13.16 1.53 9.54
N ILE A 51 11.91 1.65 9.99
CA ILE A 51 11.55 2.58 11.08
C ILE A 51 12.00 2.00 12.42
N ASP A 52 11.80 0.70 12.66
CA ASP A 52 12.21 0.06 13.91
C ASP A 52 13.72 0.11 14.11
N ASP A 53 14.49 -0.15 13.06
CA ASP A 53 15.96 -0.17 13.06
C ASP A 53 16.61 1.21 12.90
N ARG A 54 15.81 2.26 12.66
CA ARG A 54 16.29 3.62 12.36
C ARG A 54 17.31 3.68 11.22
N VAL A 55 17.07 2.87 10.19
CA VAL A 55 18.02 2.70 9.06
C VAL A 55 18.04 3.91 8.14
N LEU A 56 16.99 4.71 8.14
CA LEU A 56 16.85 5.90 7.30
C LEU A 56 16.68 7.17 8.16
N PRO A 57 17.73 7.59 8.89
CA PRO A 57 17.64 8.78 9.74
C PRO A 57 17.30 10.05 8.95
N GLU A 58 17.65 10.11 7.64
CA GLU A 58 17.28 11.24 6.79
C GLU A 58 15.77 11.28 6.52
N VAL A 59 15.12 10.13 6.37
CA VAL A 59 13.66 10.04 6.22
C VAL A 59 12.98 10.34 7.55
N GLU A 60 13.49 9.84 8.67
CA GLU A 60 13.04 10.26 10.01
C GLU A 60 13.20 11.75 10.22
N PHE A 61 14.32 12.33 9.77
CA PHE A 61 14.60 13.76 9.91
C PHE A 61 13.63 14.63 9.09
N ILE A 62 13.35 14.24 7.85
CA ILE A 62 12.47 15.02 6.95
C ILE A 62 11.00 14.80 7.31
N VAL A 63 10.56 13.54 7.40
CA VAL A 63 9.17 13.19 7.68
C VAL A 63 8.83 13.35 9.16
N GLY A 64 9.76 12.99 10.05
CA GLY A 64 9.59 13.07 11.49
C GLY A 64 9.50 14.50 12.03
N LYS A 65 10.17 15.49 11.43
CA LYS A 65 9.97 16.91 11.79
C LYS A 65 8.58 17.41 11.43
N VAL A 66 8.00 16.88 10.35
CA VAL A 66 6.68 17.29 9.87
C VAL A 66 5.57 16.51 10.57
N ASN A 67 5.79 15.22 10.85
CA ASN A 67 4.80 14.36 11.49
C ASN A 67 5.44 13.18 12.26
N PRO A 68 5.94 13.40 13.48
CA PRO A 68 6.56 12.33 14.29
C PRO A 68 5.59 11.18 14.59
N ALA A 69 4.32 11.48 14.84
CA ALA A 69 3.29 10.47 15.08
C ALA A 69 3.04 9.62 13.84
N GLY A 70 3.10 10.22 12.66
CA GLY A 70 3.00 9.52 11.38
C GLY A 70 4.13 8.52 11.16
N VAL A 71 5.37 8.88 11.53
CA VAL A 71 6.52 7.96 11.47
C VAL A 71 6.37 6.83 12.49
N ALA A 72 6.05 7.17 13.74
CA ALA A 72 5.85 6.18 14.80
C ALA A 72 4.75 5.17 14.44
N SER A 73 3.70 5.61 13.73
CA SER A 73 2.62 4.73 13.28
C SER A 73 3.04 3.69 12.23
N MET A 74 4.25 3.80 11.67
CA MET A 74 4.80 2.87 10.67
C MET A 74 5.75 1.83 11.29
N THR A 75 5.97 1.84 12.61
CA THR A 75 6.70 0.76 13.29
C THR A 75 5.98 -0.57 13.08
N THR A 76 6.72 -1.67 12.96
CA THR A 76 6.12 -2.98 12.70
C THR A 76 5.18 -3.41 13.83
N THR A 77 5.55 -3.14 15.10
CA THR A 77 4.72 -3.50 16.26
C THR A 77 3.34 -2.82 16.21
N GLN A 78 3.29 -1.50 16.03
CA GLN A 78 2.02 -0.77 16.00
C GLN A 78 1.20 -1.10 14.75
N SER A 79 1.88 -1.26 13.60
CA SER A 79 1.21 -1.54 12.34
C SER A 79 0.60 -2.93 12.31
N ARG A 80 1.28 -3.96 12.82
CA ARG A 80 0.76 -5.33 12.89
C ARG A 80 -0.43 -5.43 13.82
N GLN A 81 -0.35 -4.83 15.01
CA GLN A 81 -1.48 -4.76 15.94
C GLN A 81 -2.70 -4.09 15.27
N ARG A 82 -2.49 -3.00 14.55
CA ARG A 82 -3.55 -2.31 13.80
C ARG A 82 -4.08 -3.16 12.64
N PHE A 83 -3.19 -3.83 11.90
CA PHE A 83 -3.53 -4.69 10.78
C PHE A 83 -4.47 -5.83 11.18
N GLU A 84 -4.26 -6.44 12.35
CA GLU A 84 -5.15 -7.47 12.90
C GLU A 84 -6.59 -6.99 13.11
N SER A 85 -6.78 -5.69 13.28
CA SER A 85 -8.10 -5.07 13.45
C SER A 85 -8.81 -4.71 12.15
N PHE A 86 -8.13 -4.75 11.00
CA PHE A 86 -8.73 -4.35 9.74
C PHE A 86 -9.84 -5.31 9.31
N ARG A 87 -10.98 -4.73 8.95
CA ARG A 87 -12.17 -5.42 8.45
C ARG A 87 -12.71 -4.65 7.26
N ILE A 88 -12.18 -4.95 6.09
CA ILE A 88 -12.65 -4.31 4.85
C ILE A 88 -14.04 -4.87 4.51
N PRO A 89 -15.04 -4.01 4.23
CA PRO A 89 -16.38 -4.47 3.84
C PRO A 89 -16.31 -5.39 2.62
N LYS A 90 -17.03 -6.52 2.66
CA LYS A 90 -16.94 -7.59 1.63
C LYS A 90 -17.33 -7.15 0.21
N HIS A 91 -18.08 -6.06 0.08
CA HIS A 91 -18.45 -5.50 -1.22
C HIS A 91 -17.32 -4.67 -1.86
N VAL A 92 -16.28 -4.31 -1.11
CA VAL A 92 -15.12 -3.58 -1.62
C VAL A 92 -14.12 -4.58 -2.20
N PHE A 93 -13.94 -4.54 -3.51
CA PHE A 93 -12.93 -5.36 -4.17
C PHE A 93 -11.52 -4.81 -3.87
N VAL A 94 -10.66 -5.63 -3.28
CA VAL A 94 -9.31 -5.22 -2.90
C VAL A 94 -8.30 -5.73 -3.92
N VAL A 95 -7.43 -4.82 -4.40
CA VAL A 95 -6.29 -5.15 -5.26
C VAL A 95 -5.02 -4.70 -4.56
N ASN A 96 -4.12 -5.63 -4.27
CA ASN A 96 -2.76 -5.34 -3.82
C ASN A 96 -1.86 -5.21 -5.04
N TYR A 97 -1.15 -4.11 -5.18
CA TYR A 97 -0.23 -3.87 -6.28
C TYR A 97 1.13 -3.41 -5.76
N PHE A 98 2.20 -4.12 -6.12
CA PHE A 98 3.55 -3.78 -5.67
C PHE A 98 4.63 -4.18 -6.67
N GLY A 99 5.84 -3.60 -6.48
CA GLY A 99 7.03 -3.91 -7.26
C GLY A 99 7.84 -5.05 -6.65
N ILE A 100 8.42 -5.88 -7.52
CA ILE A 100 9.44 -6.86 -7.14
C ILE A 100 10.75 -6.43 -7.81
N PRO A 101 11.68 -5.81 -7.08
CA PRO A 101 12.92 -5.35 -7.67
C PRO A 101 13.82 -6.53 -8.07
N THR A 102 14.49 -6.37 -9.20
CA THR A 102 15.53 -7.28 -9.70
C THR A 102 16.89 -6.61 -9.63
N VAL A 103 17.95 -7.39 -9.80
CA VAL A 103 19.31 -6.84 -9.85
C VAL A 103 19.40 -5.82 -11.00
N GLY A 104 19.82 -4.60 -10.68
CA GLY A 104 19.91 -3.48 -11.63
C GLY A 104 18.64 -2.64 -11.79
N SER A 105 17.50 -3.05 -11.20
CA SER A 105 16.27 -2.26 -11.22
C SER A 105 16.01 -1.46 -9.94
N ILE A 106 16.94 -1.47 -9.00
CA ILE A 106 16.80 -0.79 -7.71
C ILE A 106 17.31 0.65 -7.85
N SER A 107 16.46 1.62 -7.58
CA SER A 107 16.84 3.03 -7.53
C SER A 107 17.79 3.32 -6.39
N PHE A 108 18.61 4.38 -6.52
CA PHE A 108 19.61 4.76 -5.51
C PHE A 108 19.00 4.95 -4.11
N LEU A 109 17.82 5.56 -4.03
CA LEU A 109 17.15 5.79 -2.74
C LEU A 109 16.58 4.50 -2.16
N ALA A 110 15.93 3.66 -2.98
CA ALA A 110 15.42 2.37 -2.54
C ALA A 110 16.53 1.41 -2.11
N ALA A 111 17.71 1.51 -2.72
CA ALA A 111 18.89 0.70 -2.36
C ALA A 111 19.30 0.87 -0.89
N LYS A 112 19.13 2.08 -0.32
CA LYS A 112 19.46 2.35 1.10
C LYS A 112 18.63 1.52 2.06
N GLY A 113 17.38 1.21 1.71
CA GLY A 113 16.51 0.35 2.50
C GLY A 113 16.56 -1.12 2.06
N PHE A 114 16.75 -1.37 0.75
CA PHE A 114 16.70 -2.71 0.18
C PHE A 114 17.71 -3.67 0.84
N TYR A 115 18.97 -3.27 0.93
CA TYR A 115 20.01 -4.13 1.50
C TYR A 115 19.82 -4.41 3.00
N PRO A 116 19.55 -3.41 3.85
CA PRO A 116 19.21 -3.65 5.26
C PRO A 116 17.98 -4.54 5.47
N LEU A 117 16.93 -4.39 4.63
CA LEU A 117 15.72 -5.20 4.75
C LEU A 117 15.89 -6.67 4.36
N ARG A 118 16.93 -7.02 3.59
CA ARG A 118 17.17 -8.41 3.16
C ARG A 118 17.26 -9.41 4.31
N LYS A 119 17.71 -9.00 5.48
CA LYS A 119 17.76 -9.85 6.68
C LYS A 119 16.37 -10.26 7.19
N TYR A 120 15.34 -9.50 6.83
CA TYR A 120 13.94 -9.76 7.21
C TYR A 120 13.16 -10.50 6.11
N GLY A 121 13.58 -10.40 4.85
CA GLY A 121 12.92 -11.08 3.74
C GLY A 121 12.90 -10.29 2.43
N PRO A 122 12.12 -10.78 1.46
CA PRO A 122 11.91 -10.10 0.19
C PRO A 122 11.22 -8.76 0.42
N ASN A 123 11.72 -7.71 -0.27
CA ASN A 123 11.26 -6.34 -0.05
C ASN A 123 11.39 -5.51 -1.34
N ASP A 124 10.71 -4.37 -1.36
CA ASP A 124 10.72 -3.42 -2.49
C ASP A 124 11.69 -2.24 -2.28
N GLY A 125 12.50 -2.29 -1.23
CA GLY A 125 13.43 -1.24 -0.81
C GLY A 125 12.91 -0.39 0.36
N ILE A 126 11.62 -0.44 0.68
CA ILE A 126 11.00 0.31 1.79
C ILE A 126 10.16 -0.61 2.68
N VAL A 127 9.41 -1.53 2.10
CA VAL A 127 8.49 -2.42 2.81
C VAL A 127 8.78 -3.87 2.43
N LEU A 128 8.54 -4.80 3.35
CA LEU A 128 8.59 -6.23 3.03
C LEU A 128 7.40 -6.62 2.16
N LEU A 129 7.61 -7.45 1.12
CA LEU A 129 6.55 -7.83 0.18
C LEU A 129 5.32 -8.44 0.89
N PRO A 130 5.47 -9.35 1.87
CA PRO A 130 4.32 -9.88 2.60
C PRO A 130 3.55 -8.82 3.40
N ASP A 131 4.23 -7.78 3.87
CA ASP A 131 3.63 -6.74 4.71
C ASP A 131 2.78 -5.72 3.91
N MET A 132 2.76 -5.86 2.57
CA MET A 132 1.95 -5.05 1.66
C MET A 132 0.63 -5.70 1.25
N ILE A 133 0.42 -6.97 1.60
CA ILE A 133 -0.70 -7.76 1.11
C ILE A 133 -1.85 -7.77 2.12
N PHE A 134 -3.03 -7.33 1.67
CA PHE A 134 -4.28 -7.61 2.37
C PHE A 134 -4.79 -8.99 1.92
N PRO A 135 -5.04 -9.94 2.85
CA PRO A 135 -5.22 -11.37 2.53
C PRO A 135 -6.39 -11.68 1.59
N ASP A 136 -7.49 -10.95 1.73
CA ASP A 136 -8.71 -11.17 0.93
C ASP A 136 -8.67 -10.45 -0.44
N GLY A 137 -7.53 -9.85 -0.80
CA GLY A 137 -7.35 -9.11 -2.05
C GLY A 137 -6.67 -9.92 -3.14
N VAL A 138 -6.97 -9.56 -4.40
CA VAL A 138 -6.17 -10.01 -5.55
C VAL A 138 -4.81 -9.33 -5.51
N THR A 139 -3.75 -10.07 -5.81
CA THR A 139 -2.39 -9.55 -5.78
C THR A 139 -1.80 -9.49 -7.19
N LEU A 140 -1.36 -8.31 -7.58
CA LEU A 140 -0.65 -8.03 -8.83
C LEU A 140 0.76 -7.53 -8.50
N ALA A 141 1.76 -8.05 -9.18
CA ALA A 141 3.15 -7.66 -8.98
C ALA A 141 3.81 -7.22 -10.29
N GLN A 142 4.55 -6.12 -10.22
CA GLN A 142 5.38 -5.63 -11.31
C GLN A 142 6.84 -6.03 -11.07
N VAL A 143 7.35 -6.94 -11.87
CA VAL A 143 8.76 -7.35 -11.79
C VAL A 143 9.65 -6.26 -12.40
N GLY A 144 10.82 -6.03 -11.79
CA GLY A 144 11.78 -5.02 -12.24
C GLY A 144 11.49 -3.60 -11.72
N SER A 145 10.63 -3.46 -10.73
CA SER A 145 10.32 -2.18 -10.10
C SER A 145 10.52 -2.22 -8.60
N ASP A 146 11.04 -1.16 -8.00
CA ASP A 146 11.11 -0.96 -6.55
C ASP A 146 9.98 -0.03 -6.07
N HIS A 147 9.94 0.23 -4.76
CA HIS A 147 8.92 1.07 -4.12
C HIS A 147 8.78 2.46 -4.76
N LEU A 148 9.89 3.06 -5.16
CA LEU A 148 9.92 4.43 -5.69
C LEU A 148 9.67 4.44 -7.20
N ARG A 149 10.29 3.51 -7.94
CA ARG A 149 10.10 3.40 -9.40
C ARG A 149 8.70 2.99 -9.79
N LEU A 150 7.99 2.26 -8.93
CA LEU A 150 6.58 1.97 -9.19
C LEU A 150 5.77 3.27 -9.32
N ASN A 151 6.19 4.34 -8.63
CA ASN A 151 5.53 5.64 -8.70
C ASN A 151 5.88 6.43 -9.97
N ASP A 152 7.01 6.15 -10.63
CA ASP A 152 7.47 6.91 -11.81
C ASP A 152 6.52 6.77 -13.02
N HIS A 153 5.74 5.69 -13.07
CA HIS A 153 4.77 5.41 -14.15
C HIS A 153 3.35 5.16 -13.60
N MET A 154 3.05 5.71 -12.42
CA MET A 154 1.73 5.53 -11.77
C MET A 154 0.58 6.12 -12.58
N ASP A 155 0.82 7.13 -13.39
CA ASP A 155 -0.14 7.68 -14.34
C ASP A 155 -0.62 6.61 -15.33
N ILE A 156 0.30 5.87 -15.95
CA ILE A 156 -0.03 4.80 -16.90
C ILE A 156 -0.51 3.54 -16.16
N ALA A 157 0.23 3.09 -15.17
CA ALA A 157 -0.10 1.89 -14.41
C ALA A 157 -1.42 2.05 -13.63
N GLY A 158 -1.66 3.24 -13.05
CA GLY A 158 -2.88 3.55 -12.32
C GLY A 158 -4.12 3.55 -13.23
N VAL A 159 -4.02 4.10 -14.44
CA VAL A 159 -5.09 4.04 -15.42
C VAL A 159 -5.35 2.60 -15.86
N ALA A 160 -4.31 1.84 -16.19
CA ALA A 160 -4.44 0.44 -16.59
C ALA A 160 -5.07 -0.42 -15.50
N LEU A 161 -4.67 -0.24 -14.23
CA LEU A 161 -5.25 -0.92 -13.08
C LEU A 161 -6.72 -0.52 -12.89
N ALA A 162 -7.04 0.78 -12.96
CA ALA A 162 -8.41 1.25 -12.82
C ALA A 162 -9.33 0.67 -13.90
N VAL A 163 -8.89 0.69 -15.16
CA VAL A 163 -9.62 0.09 -16.28
C VAL A 163 -9.82 -1.41 -16.08
N THR A 164 -8.77 -2.13 -15.66
CA THR A 164 -8.85 -3.57 -15.37
C THR A 164 -9.87 -3.85 -14.27
N VAL A 165 -9.86 -3.07 -13.20
CA VAL A 165 -10.80 -3.21 -12.07
C VAL A 165 -12.23 -2.90 -12.52
N ILE A 166 -12.44 -1.84 -13.33
CA ILE A 166 -13.75 -1.50 -13.86
C ILE A 166 -14.30 -2.65 -14.71
N ASN A 167 -13.53 -3.13 -15.68
CA ASN A 167 -13.92 -4.25 -16.54
C ASN A 167 -14.26 -5.50 -15.73
N TRP A 168 -13.46 -5.79 -14.70
CA TRP A 168 -13.74 -6.92 -13.82
C TRP A 168 -15.04 -6.72 -13.04
N LEU A 169 -15.27 -5.55 -12.46
CA LEU A 169 -16.52 -5.25 -11.72
C LEU A 169 -17.77 -5.30 -12.60
N GLU A 170 -17.66 -4.90 -13.88
CA GLU A 170 -18.75 -4.94 -14.84
C GLU A 170 -19.03 -6.36 -15.37
N SER A 171 -18.04 -7.25 -15.30
CA SER A 171 -18.18 -8.65 -15.70
C SER A 171 -18.81 -9.55 -14.62
N GLN A 172 -18.97 -9.04 -13.40
CA GLN A 172 -19.62 -9.81 -12.33
C GLN A 172 -21.14 -9.78 -12.52
N PRO A 173 -21.83 -10.93 -12.33
CA PRO A 173 -23.28 -11.05 -12.49
C PRO A 173 -24.06 -10.25 -11.44
#